data_a886bf8bdae37cdc8683e9a656972510
#
_entry.id   a886bf8bdae37cdc8683e9a656972510
#
_cell.length_a   1.000
_cell.length_b   1.000
_cell.length_c   1.000
_cell.angle_alpha   90.00
_cell.angle_beta   90.00
_cell.angle_gamma   90.00
#
_symmetry.space_group_name_H-M   'P 1'
#
loop_
_entity.id
_entity.type
_entity.pdbx_description
1 polymer ?
#
loop_
_entity_poly.entity_id
_entity_poly.type
_entity_poly.pdbx_seq_one_letter_code
_entity_poly.pdbx_strand_id
1 'polypeptide(L)'
;ETDIGALVGLAMLLLYIIGLIALSVTAFIFLLVRFYHSMYGAEGYLSHTLPVTTFSLINGKLLVAVFWHAITSILVYVSAFSLIVTAGLNLGNEGERIKLEELLQQLGDMIGISIPALFGWAILYSVISAFSAMLMVYASMAIGQLFRHKVAMSIVMYGVLYAILQIISFVISINSANGFVEKQAAMGDDSFFSITI
;
A
#
# COMPACT_ATOMS: atom_id res chain seq x y z
N GLU A 1 23.83 -13.45 -28.80
CA GLU A 1 22.45 -13.99 -28.59
C GLU A 1 21.99 -13.81 -27.15
N THR A 2 22.87 -13.89 -26.14
CA THR A 2 22.53 -13.68 -24.71
C THR A 2 22.08 -12.26 -24.40
N ASP A 3 22.65 -11.24 -25.05
CA ASP A 3 22.31 -9.83 -24.79
C ASP A 3 20.89 -9.47 -25.27
N ILE A 4 20.44 -10.05 -26.38
CA ILE A 4 19.08 -9.82 -26.90
C ILE A 4 18.04 -10.48 -25.99
N GLY A 5 18.30 -11.68 -25.49
CA GLY A 5 17.44 -12.38 -24.55
C GLY A 5 17.27 -11.62 -23.24
N ALA A 6 18.36 -11.09 -22.69
CA ALA A 6 18.35 -10.27 -21.48
C ALA A 6 17.55 -8.95 -21.68
N LEU A 7 17.72 -8.28 -22.82
CA LEU A 7 16.98 -7.08 -23.18
C LEU A 7 15.47 -7.34 -23.29
N VAL A 8 15.07 -8.44 -23.94
CA VAL A 8 13.67 -8.84 -24.07
C VAL A 8 13.07 -9.16 -22.67
N GLY A 9 13.80 -9.90 -21.84
CA GLY A 9 13.37 -10.19 -20.47
C GLY A 9 13.14 -8.93 -19.63
N LEU A 10 14.08 -7.97 -19.71
CA LEU A 10 13.97 -6.69 -19.02
C LEU A 10 12.78 -5.86 -19.53
N ALA A 11 12.55 -5.84 -20.84
CA ALA A 11 11.39 -5.15 -21.42
C ALA A 11 10.07 -5.77 -20.96
N MET A 12 9.94 -7.10 -20.91
CA MET A 12 8.75 -7.80 -20.40
C MET A 12 8.52 -7.50 -18.92
N LEU A 13 9.58 -7.45 -18.10
CA LEU A 13 9.49 -7.11 -16.69
C LEU A 13 8.99 -5.68 -16.49
N LEU A 14 9.52 -4.72 -17.26
CA LEU A 14 9.05 -3.33 -17.22
C LEU A 14 7.57 -3.21 -17.62
N LEU A 15 7.16 -3.88 -18.70
CA LEU A 15 5.76 -3.89 -19.14
C LEU A 15 4.83 -4.49 -18.08
N TYR A 16 5.27 -5.53 -17.39
CA TYR A 16 4.51 -6.15 -16.30
C TYR A 16 4.33 -5.16 -15.11
N ILE A 17 5.41 -4.49 -14.69
CA ILE A 17 5.34 -3.50 -13.60
C ILE A 17 4.41 -2.35 -13.99
N ILE A 18 4.53 -1.83 -15.21
CA ILE A 18 3.66 -0.77 -15.72
C ILE A 18 2.20 -1.25 -15.73
N GLY A 19 1.95 -2.50 -16.13
CA GLY A 19 0.62 -3.12 -16.10
C GLY A 19 0.02 -3.18 -14.69
N LEU A 20 0.80 -3.57 -13.68
CA LEU A 20 0.35 -3.59 -12.28
C LEU A 20 0.03 -2.19 -11.75
N ILE A 21 0.86 -1.20 -12.09
CA ILE A 21 0.62 0.20 -11.71
C ILE A 21 -0.66 0.70 -12.39
N ALA A 22 -0.82 0.47 -13.69
CA ALA A 22 -2.01 0.88 -14.44
C ALA A 22 -3.28 0.25 -13.87
N LEU A 23 -3.24 -1.04 -13.53
CA LEU A 23 -4.36 -1.75 -12.91
C LEU A 23 -4.74 -1.13 -11.55
N SER A 24 -3.75 -0.85 -10.70
CA SER A 24 -3.96 -0.22 -9.39
C SER A 24 -4.58 1.17 -9.51
N VAL A 25 -4.03 2.00 -10.40
CA VAL A 25 -4.51 3.37 -10.64
C VAL A 25 -5.93 3.34 -11.22
N THR A 26 -6.20 2.47 -12.19
CA THR A 26 -7.53 2.35 -12.81
C THR A 26 -8.58 1.90 -11.80
N ALA A 27 -8.28 0.89 -10.98
CA ALA A 27 -9.18 0.42 -9.93
C ALA A 27 -9.47 1.53 -8.90
N PHE A 28 -8.44 2.28 -8.51
CA PHE A 28 -8.58 3.39 -7.58
C PHE A 28 -9.46 4.51 -8.17
N ILE A 29 -9.19 4.94 -9.40
CA ILE A 29 -10.00 5.95 -10.10
C ILE A 29 -11.46 5.50 -10.24
N PHE A 30 -11.68 4.23 -10.57
CA PHE A 30 -13.03 3.68 -10.67
C PHE A 30 -13.80 3.80 -9.35
N LEU A 31 -13.17 3.48 -8.21
CA LEU A 31 -13.79 3.62 -6.89
C LEU A 31 -14.09 5.08 -6.56
N LEU A 32 -13.17 6.00 -6.92
CA LEU A 32 -13.37 7.46 -6.76
C LEU A 32 -14.59 7.97 -7.53
N VAL A 33 -14.64 7.65 -8.81
CA VAL A 33 -15.73 8.09 -9.70
C VAL A 33 -17.05 7.52 -9.22
N ARG A 34 -17.09 6.25 -8.86
CA ARG A 34 -18.29 5.59 -8.33
C ARG A 34 -18.78 6.26 -7.05
N PHE A 35 -17.87 6.57 -6.12
CA PHE A 35 -18.25 7.28 -4.88
C PHE A 35 -18.78 8.68 -5.18
N TYR A 36 -18.09 9.43 -6.05
CA TYR A 36 -18.53 10.78 -6.42
C TYR A 36 -19.92 10.78 -7.04
N HIS A 37 -20.19 9.92 -8.01
CA HIS A 37 -21.51 9.80 -8.64
C HIS A 37 -22.60 9.39 -7.64
N SER A 38 -22.28 8.47 -6.75
CA SER A 38 -23.21 7.94 -5.76
C SER A 38 -23.55 8.91 -4.62
N MET A 39 -22.66 9.87 -4.30
CA MET A 39 -22.89 10.85 -3.22
C MET A 39 -23.27 12.24 -3.71
N TYR A 40 -22.65 12.69 -4.81
CA TYR A 40 -22.79 14.07 -5.29
C TYR A 40 -23.43 14.16 -6.69
N GLY A 41 -23.70 13.03 -7.35
CA GLY A 41 -24.44 12.95 -8.60
C GLY A 41 -25.97 12.87 -8.40
N ALA A 42 -26.68 12.61 -9.48
CA ALA A 42 -28.13 12.46 -9.48
C ALA A 42 -28.64 11.36 -8.52
N GLU A 43 -27.88 10.29 -8.34
CA GLU A 43 -28.17 9.21 -7.38
C GLU A 43 -28.07 9.68 -5.92
N GLY A 44 -27.28 10.72 -5.64
CA GLY A 44 -27.12 11.31 -4.31
C GLY A 44 -28.44 11.86 -3.78
N TYR A 45 -29.26 12.47 -4.63
CA TYR A 45 -30.59 12.98 -4.24
C TYR A 45 -31.47 11.86 -3.67
N LEU A 46 -31.55 10.72 -4.35
CA LEU A 46 -32.28 9.55 -3.88
C LEU A 46 -31.71 8.99 -2.57
N SER A 47 -30.41 8.99 -2.43
CA SER A 47 -29.73 8.52 -1.23
C SER A 47 -30.06 9.38 0.00
N HIS A 48 -30.26 10.69 -0.17
CA HIS A 48 -30.62 11.62 0.92
C HIS A 48 -32.12 11.63 1.27
N THR A 49 -32.98 11.03 0.43
CA THR A 49 -34.43 10.88 0.75
C THR A 49 -34.69 9.61 1.55
N LEU A 50 -33.73 8.73 1.73
CA LEU A 50 -33.89 7.53 2.57
C LEU A 50 -33.96 7.91 4.06
N PRO A 51 -34.81 7.22 4.86
CA PRO A 51 -34.94 7.46 6.29
C PRO A 51 -33.76 6.85 7.08
N VAL A 52 -32.52 7.15 6.68
CA VAL A 52 -31.29 6.70 7.32
C VAL A 52 -30.41 7.90 7.64
N THR A 53 -29.59 7.78 8.69
CA THR A 53 -28.65 8.83 9.03
C THR A 53 -27.56 8.97 7.97
N THR A 54 -27.14 10.18 7.66
CA THR A 54 -26.06 10.46 6.69
C THR A 54 -24.78 9.71 7.03
N PHE A 55 -24.50 9.55 8.32
CA PHE A 55 -23.35 8.79 8.82
C PHE A 55 -23.41 7.31 8.43
N SER A 56 -24.56 6.66 8.57
CA SER A 56 -24.77 5.26 8.18
C SER A 56 -24.62 5.07 6.68
N LEU A 57 -25.10 6.01 5.88
CA LEU A 57 -25.01 5.99 4.43
C LEU A 57 -23.54 6.11 3.97
N ILE A 58 -22.77 7.04 4.54
CA ILE A 58 -21.36 7.23 4.22
C ILE A 58 -20.56 6.00 4.62
N ASN A 59 -20.75 5.46 5.81
CA ASN A 59 -20.04 4.28 6.30
C ASN A 59 -20.35 3.04 5.46
N GLY A 60 -21.58 2.83 5.04
CA GLY A 60 -21.92 1.72 4.17
C GLY A 60 -21.17 1.78 2.83
N LYS A 61 -21.11 2.96 2.21
CA LYS A 61 -20.35 3.18 0.96
C LYS A 61 -18.85 3.06 1.17
N LEU A 62 -18.32 3.55 2.30
CA LEU A 62 -16.93 3.44 2.69
C LEU A 62 -16.51 1.97 2.81
N LEU A 63 -17.29 1.17 3.54
CA LEU A 63 -16.99 -0.27 3.72
C LEU A 63 -16.90 -1.01 2.39
N VAL A 64 -17.84 -0.76 1.47
CA VAL A 64 -17.80 -1.38 0.13
C VAL A 64 -16.55 -0.94 -0.64
N ALA A 65 -16.19 0.35 -0.59
CA ALA A 65 -15.00 0.86 -1.26
C ALA A 65 -13.71 0.28 -0.68
N VAL A 66 -13.61 0.21 0.66
CA VAL A 66 -12.47 -0.41 1.36
C VAL A 66 -12.35 -1.89 0.99
N PHE A 67 -13.45 -2.63 0.96
CA PHE A 67 -13.46 -4.04 0.60
C PHE A 67 -12.91 -4.27 -0.81
N TRP A 68 -13.40 -3.53 -1.81
CA TRP A 68 -12.90 -3.65 -3.19
C TRP A 68 -11.45 -3.20 -3.33
N HIS A 69 -11.07 -2.12 -2.65
CA HIS A 69 -9.68 -1.64 -2.67
C HIS A 69 -8.72 -2.64 -2.00
N ALA A 70 -9.11 -3.24 -0.87
CA ALA A 70 -8.33 -4.27 -0.20
C ALA A 70 -8.13 -5.50 -1.09
N ILE A 71 -9.18 -6.00 -1.75
CA ILE A 71 -9.06 -7.11 -2.71
C ILE A 71 -8.08 -6.77 -3.84
N THR A 72 -8.21 -5.60 -4.44
CA THR A 72 -7.31 -5.16 -5.52
C THR A 72 -5.86 -5.09 -5.03
N SER A 73 -5.63 -4.54 -3.83
CA SER A 73 -4.30 -4.44 -3.23
C SER A 73 -3.70 -5.82 -2.96
N ILE A 74 -4.47 -6.76 -2.42
CA ILE A 74 -4.02 -8.14 -2.20
C ILE A 74 -3.63 -8.81 -3.51
N LEU A 75 -4.45 -8.67 -4.56
CA LEU A 75 -4.15 -9.22 -5.88
C LEU A 75 -2.84 -8.66 -6.45
N VAL A 76 -2.62 -7.36 -6.31
CA VAL A 76 -1.37 -6.71 -6.74
C VAL A 76 -0.17 -7.21 -5.95
N TYR A 77 -0.28 -7.37 -4.62
CA TYR A 77 0.80 -7.92 -3.80
C TYR A 77 1.13 -9.37 -4.14
N VAL A 78 0.11 -10.22 -4.31
CA VAL A 78 0.30 -11.62 -4.73
C VAL A 78 0.97 -11.69 -6.10
N SER A 79 0.54 -10.83 -7.04
CA SER A 79 1.11 -10.76 -8.38
C SER A 79 2.56 -10.29 -8.36
N ALA A 80 2.89 -9.25 -7.59
CA ALA A 80 4.25 -8.77 -7.41
C ALA A 80 5.14 -9.82 -6.74
N PHE A 81 4.63 -10.52 -5.73
CA PHE A 81 5.34 -11.59 -5.05
C PHE A 81 5.63 -12.77 -6.00
N SER A 82 4.66 -13.16 -6.83
CA SER A 82 4.85 -14.22 -7.83
C SER A 82 5.96 -13.88 -8.84
N LEU A 83 6.09 -12.61 -9.21
CA LEU A 83 7.17 -12.15 -10.07
C LEU A 83 8.55 -12.27 -9.40
N ILE A 84 8.67 -11.88 -8.13
CA ILE A 84 9.91 -11.99 -7.35
C ILE A 84 10.33 -13.45 -7.26
N VAL A 85 9.40 -14.35 -6.95
CA VAL A 85 9.64 -15.79 -6.89
C VAL A 85 10.09 -16.34 -8.25
N THR A 86 9.38 -15.99 -9.33
CA THR A 86 9.72 -16.46 -10.67
C THR A 86 11.09 -15.94 -11.14
N ALA A 87 11.40 -14.67 -10.84
CA ALA A 87 12.71 -14.09 -11.13
C ALA A 87 13.83 -14.81 -10.34
N GLY A 88 13.63 -15.07 -9.06
CA GLY A 88 14.59 -15.80 -8.22
C GLY A 88 14.85 -17.23 -8.70
N LEU A 89 13.81 -17.93 -9.15
CA LEU A 89 13.93 -19.29 -9.70
C LEU A 89 14.62 -19.34 -11.06
N ASN A 90 14.53 -18.27 -11.88
CA ASN A 90 15.08 -18.23 -13.23
C ASN A 90 16.49 -17.60 -13.33
N LEU A 91 16.91 -16.83 -12.32
CA LEU A 91 18.23 -16.19 -12.28
C LEU A 91 19.36 -17.15 -11.85
N GLY A 92 19.03 -18.31 -11.27
CA GLY A 92 19.99 -19.35 -10.94
C GLY A 92 20.41 -20.16 -12.17
N ASN A 93 21.72 -20.44 -12.35
CA ASN A 93 22.22 -21.44 -13.30
C ASN A 93 21.55 -22.79 -13.01
N GLU A 94 21.48 -23.68 -14.01
CA GLU A 94 20.78 -24.98 -13.88
C GLU A 94 21.20 -25.86 -12.67
N GLY A 95 22.34 -25.57 -12.05
CA GLY A 95 22.84 -26.20 -10.82
C GLY A 95 22.44 -25.49 -9.51
N GLU A 96 21.96 -24.25 -9.57
CA GLU A 96 21.67 -23.38 -8.41
C GLU A 96 20.19 -22.93 -8.37
N ARG A 97 19.28 -23.72 -8.91
CA ARG A 97 17.84 -23.43 -8.72
C ARG A 97 17.51 -23.50 -7.23
N ILE A 98 17.52 -22.32 -6.61
CA ILE A 98 17.07 -22.17 -5.23
C ILE A 98 15.63 -22.64 -5.19
N LYS A 99 15.36 -23.71 -4.42
CA LYS A 99 13.98 -24.18 -4.23
C LYS A 99 13.18 -23.05 -3.61
N LEU A 100 11.94 -22.90 -4.01
CA LEU A 100 11.04 -21.90 -3.47
C LEU A 100 11.04 -21.88 -1.94
N GLU A 101 11.12 -23.05 -1.32
CA GLU A 101 11.20 -23.22 0.15
C GLU A 101 12.46 -22.57 0.74
N GLU A 102 13.63 -22.70 0.08
CA GLU A 102 14.88 -22.11 0.54
C GLU A 102 14.84 -20.57 0.40
N LEU A 103 14.30 -20.04 -0.71
CA LEU A 103 14.07 -18.61 -0.90
C LEU A 103 13.14 -18.04 0.19
N LEU A 104 12.05 -18.72 0.44
CA LEU A 104 11.08 -18.31 1.45
C LEU A 104 11.70 -18.37 2.85
N GLN A 105 12.48 -19.40 3.18
CA GLN A 105 13.20 -19.51 4.45
C GLN A 105 14.23 -18.39 4.60
N GLN A 106 15.05 -18.12 3.58
CA GLN A 106 16.01 -17.02 3.61
C GLN A 106 15.34 -15.66 3.82
N LEU A 107 14.19 -15.40 3.18
CA LEU A 107 13.42 -14.19 3.41
C LEU A 107 12.87 -14.13 4.83
N GLY A 108 12.37 -15.27 5.35
CA GLY A 108 11.90 -15.37 6.73
C GLY A 108 13.00 -15.09 7.75
N ASP A 109 14.17 -15.65 7.55
CA ASP A 109 15.35 -15.48 8.42
C ASP A 109 15.90 -14.05 8.37
N MET A 110 15.93 -13.42 7.19
CA MET A 110 16.33 -12.02 7.05
C MET A 110 15.41 -11.05 7.78
N ILE A 111 14.10 -11.33 7.79
CA ILE A 111 13.09 -10.47 8.40
C ILE A 111 12.83 -10.87 9.86
N GLY A 112 13.26 -12.06 10.29
CA GLY A 112 13.01 -12.60 11.61
C GLY A 112 11.54 -12.98 11.87
N ILE A 113 10.75 -13.20 10.80
CA ILE A 113 9.31 -13.48 10.87
C ILE A 113 9.01 -14.72 10.02
N SER A 114 8.19 -15.64 10.55
CA SER A 114 7.75 -16.82 9.79
C SER A 114 6.89 -16.40 8.58
N ILE A 115 7.00 -17.16 7.48
CA ILE A 115 6.31 -16.87 6.22
C ILE A 115 4.79 -16.76 6.38
N PRO A 116 4.09 -17.65 7.11
CA PRO A 116 2.65 -17.48 7.35
C PRO A 116 2.32 -16.17 8.08
N ALA A 117 3.18 -15.74 9.01
CA ALA A 117 3.01 -14.47 9.71
C ALA A 117 3.23 -13.27 8.77
N LEU A 118 4.17 -13.36 7.83
CA LEU A 118 4.37 -12.34 6.78
C LEU A 118 3.10 -12.13 5.95
N PHE A 119 2.46 -13.21 5.49
CA PHE A 119 1.19 -13.13 4.76
C PHE A 119 0.07 -12.52 5.63
N GLY A 120 -0.02 -12.92 6.90
CA GLY A 120 -0.97 -12.33 7.85
C GLY A 120 -0.76 -10.83 8.02
N TRP A 121 0.47 -10.37 8.19
CA TRP A 121 0.82 -8.96 8.27
C TRP A 121 0.55 -8.21 6.97
N ALA A 122 0.82 -8.80 5.80
CA ALA A 122 0.52 -8.20 4.51
C ALA A 122 -0.98 -7.98 4.29
N ILE A 123 -1.82 -8.95 4.67
CA ILE A 123 -3.28 -8.82 4.62
C ILE A 123 -3.75 -7.72 5.57
N LEU A 124 -3.30 -7.72 6.82
CA LEU A 124 -3.66 -6.70 7.81
C LEU A 124 -3.27 -5.30 7.33
N TYR A 125 -2.04 -5.15 6.85
CA TYR A 125 -1.55 -3.90 6.27
C TYR A 125 -2.39 -3.46 5.08
N SER A 126 -2.76 -4.38 4.17
CA SER A 126 -3.61 -4.09 3.02
C SER A 126 -4.97 -3.52 3.43
N VAL A 127 -5.61 -4.11 4.45
CA VAL A 127 -6.91 -3.63 4.95
C VAL A 127 -6.78 -2.24 5.59
N ILE A 128 -5.77 -2.03 6.45
CA ILE A 128 -5.53 -0.74 7.12
C ILE A 128 -5.21 0.35 6.09
N SER A 129 -4.35 0.05 5.12
CA SER A 129 -3.97 1.00 4.06
C SER A 129 -5.16 1.34 3.15
N ALA A 130 -5.99 0.35 2.81
CA ALA A 130 -7.22 0.56 2.04
C ALA A 130 -8.19 1.49 2.78
N PHE A 131 -8.38 1.27 4.08
CA PHE A 131 -9.23 2.10 4.91
C PHE A 131 -8.72 3.55 4.98
N SER A 132 -7.42 3.73 5.23
CA SER A 132 -6.77 5.05 5.28
C SER A 132 -6.87 5.78 3.94
N ALA A 133 -6.62 5.09 2.83
CA ALA A 133 -6.70 5.66 1.49
C ALA A 133 -8.12 6.14 1.16
N MET A 134 -9.15 5.33 1.46
CA MET A 134 -10.54 5.69 1.20
C MET A 134 -11.02 6.84 2.10
N LEU A 135 -10.64 6.85 3.38
CA LEU A 135 -10.94 7.96 4.28
C LEU A 135 -10.36 9.29 3.78
N MET A 136 -9.10 9.26 3.33
CA MET A 136 -8.42 10.43 2.81
C MET A 136 -9.11 10.99 1.57
N VAL A 137 -9.54 10.10 0.67
CA VAL A 137 -10.32 10.47 -0.51
C VAL A 137 -11.66 11.08 -0.12
N TYR A 138 -12.39 10.46 0.79
CA TYR A 138 -13.71 10.95 1.22
C TYR A 138 -13.58 12.31 1.90
N ALA A 139 -12.58 12.51 2.76
CA ALA A 139 -12.28 13.79 3.36
C ALA A 139 -11.96 14.87 2.32
N SER A 140 -11.11 14.55 1.35
CA SER A 140 -10.73 15.49 0.29
C SER A 140 -11.91 15.88 -0.59
N MET A 141 -12.79 14.94 -0.92
CA MET A 141 -14.01 15.22 -1.68
C MET A 141 -15.00 16.07 -0.88
N ALA A 142 -15.19 15.77 0.41
CA ALA A 142 -16.06 16.54 1.27
C ALA A 142 -15.60 18.02 1.38
N ILE A 143 -14.32 18.25 1.59
CA ILE A 143 -13.74 19.60 1.64
C ILE A 143 -13.85 20.28 0.28
N GLY A 144 -13.58 19.55 -0.81
CA GLY A 144 -13.67 20.08 -2.17
C GLY A 144 -15.04 20.62 -2.56
N GLN A 145 -16.12 20.06 -1.97
CA GLN A 145 -17.51 20.55 -2.21
C GLN A 145 -17.75 21.98 -1.70
N LEU A 146 -16.95 22.48 -0.78
CA LEU A 146 -17.05 23.85 -0.25
C LEU A 146 -16.62 24.92 -1.26
N PHE A 147 -15.96 24.53 -2.35
CA PHE A 147 -15.40 25.44 -3.34
C PHE A 147 -16.23 25.48 -4.65
N ARG A 148 -16.04 26.56 -5.42
CA ARG A 148 -16.74 26.77 -6.71
C ARG A 148 -16.40 25.67 -7.74
N HIS A 149 -15.14 25.26 -7.80
CA HIS A 149 -14.66 24.20 -8.71
C HIS A 149 -14.50 22.88 -7.96
N LYS A 150 -15.61 22.22 -7.64
CA LYS A 150 -15.71 21.08 -6.72
C LYS A 150 -14.71 19.96 -7.01
N VAL A 151 -14.64 19.49 -8.27
CA VAL A 151 -13.76 18.36 -8.64
C VAL A 151 -12.29 18.75 -8.57
N ALA A 152 -11.93 19.90 -9.16
CA ALA A 152 -10.55 20.38 -9.14
C ALA A 152 -10.04 20.61 -7.71
N MET A 153 -10.87 21.22 -6.86
CA MET A 153 -10.51 21.46 -5.46
C MET A 153 -10.43 20.16 -4.65
N SER A 154 -11.24 19.14 -4.96
CA SER A 154 -11.10 17.84 -4.32
C SER A 154 -9.72 17.21 -4.62
N ILE A 155 -9.22 17.33 -5.84
CA ILE A 155 -7.89 16.85 -6.22
C ILE A 155 -6.79 17.63 -5.48
N VAL A 156 -6.89 18.95 -5.44
CA VAL A 156 -5.94 19.80 -4.70
C VAL A 156 -5.94 19.46 -3.21
N MET A 157 -7.12 19.32 -2.60
CA MET A 157 -7.25 18.96 -1.17
C MET A 157 -6.72 17.56 -0.87
N TYR A 158 -6.87 16.61 -1.80
CA TYR A 158 -6.21 15.31 -1.67
C TYR A 158 -4.70 15.44 -1.61
N GLY A 159 -4.10 16.24 -2.51
CA GLY A 159 -2.67 16.51 -2.50
C GLY A 159 -2.19 17.19 -1.22
N VAL A 160 -2.93 18.17 -0.72
CA VAL A 160 -2.62 18.86 0.55
C VAL A 160 -2.68 17.90 1.74
N LEU A 161 -3.74 17.10 1.88
CA LEU A 161 -3.89 16.11 2.94
C LEU A 161 -2.77 15.05 2.86
N TYR A 162 -2.45 14.60 1.65
CA TYR A 162 -1.34 13.66 1.44
C TYR A 162 0.00 14.26 1.89
N ALA A 163 0.29 15.50 1.52
CA ALA A 163 1.52 16.19 1.93
C ALA A 163 1.61 16.33 3.45
N ILE A 164 0.51 16.68 4.12
CA ILE A 164 0.46 16.79 5.59
C ILE A 164 0.76 15.43 6.23
N LEU A 165 0.11 14.36 5.79
CA LEU A 165 0.35 13.01 6.30
C LEU A 165 1.79 12.56 6.06
N GLN A 166 2.38 12.91 4.90
CA GLN A 166 3.75 12.56 4.57
C GLN A 166 4.76 13.29 5.49
N ILE A 167 4.52 14.56 5.80
CA ILE A 167 5.34 15.33 6.75
C ILE A 167 5.24 14.70 8.14
N ILE A 168 4.05 14.37 8.61
CA ILE A 168 3.84 13.73 9.91
C ILE A 168 4.58 12.37 9.96
N SER A 169 4.44 11.53 8.95
CA SER A 169 5.13 10.24 8.85
C SER A 169 6.65 10.39 8.85
N PHE A 170 7.16 11.41 8.16
CA PHE A 170 8.59 11.70 8.11
C PHE A 170 9.13 12.12 9.49
N VAL A 171 8.44 13.00 10.21
CA VAL A 171 8.79 13.40 11.57
C VAL A 171 8.79 12.22 12.53
N ILE A 172 7.78 11.35 12.45
CA ILE A 172 7.70 10.13 13.28
C ILE A 172 8.86 9.19 12.96
N SER A 173 9.21 9.01 11.69
CA SER A 173 10.32 8.16 11.25
C SER A 173 11.66 8.64 11.78
N ILE A 174 11.93 9.96 11.72
CA ILE A 174 13.16 10.54 12.29
C ILE A 174 13.22 10.32 13.80
N ASN A 175 12.13 10.58 14.52
CA ASN A 175 12.07 10.36 15.97
C ASN A 175 12.30 8.89 16.34
N SER A 176 11.71 7.98 15.61
CA SER A 176 11.92 6.54 15.82
C SER A 176 13.36 6.13 15.54
N ALA A 177 13.98 6.63 14.47
CA ALA A 177 15.38 6.35 14.13
C ALA A 177 16.33 6.86 15.24
N ASN A 178 16.11 8.06 15.74
CA ASN A 178 16.92 8.63 16.83
C ASN A 178 16.79 7.80 18.12
N GLY A 179 15.57 7.35 18.48
CA GLY A 179 15.35 6.48 19.62
C GLY A 179 16.00 5.09 19.49
N PHE A 180 16.12 4.56 18.25
CA PHE A 180 16.86 3.33 17.99
C PHE A 180 18.36 3.51 18.19
N VAL A 181 18.93 4.59 17.68
CA VAL A 181 20.37 4.90 17.82
C VAL A 181 20.75 5.10 19.29
N GLU A 182 19.92 5.81 20.04
CA GLU A 182 20.12 6.03 21.47
C GLU A 182 20.08 4.73 22.30
N LYS A 183 19.14 3.83 21.98
CA LYS A 183 19.07 2.50 22.61
C LYS A 183 20.27 1.62 22.27
N GLN A 184 20.75 1.66 21.04
CA GLN A 184 21.96 0.91 20.64
C GLN A 184 23.21 1.47 21.33
N ALA A 185 23.32 2.78 21.47
CA ALA A 185 24.42 3.40 22.20
C ALA A 185 24.42 3.01 23.69
N ALA A 186 23.23 3.00 24.32
CA ALA A 186 23.10 2.58 25.72
C ALA A 186 23.45 1.10 25.93
N MET A 187 23.02 0.20 25.04
CA MET A 187 23.36 -1.23 25.10
C MET A 187 24.84 -1.53 24.80
N GLY A 188 25.48 -0.68 23.98
CA GLY A 188 26.92 -0.78 23.68
C GLY A 188 27.80 -0.41 24.88
N ASP A 189 27.39 0.55 25.72
CA ASP A 189 28.12 1.00 26.90
C ASP A 189 28.09 -0.06 28.02
N ASP A 190 26.98 -0.75 28.22
CA ASP A 190 26.84 -1.82 29.22
C ASP A 190 27.71 -3.05 28.91
N SER A 191 27.99 -3.32 27.64
CA SER A 191 28.83 -4.44 27.24
C SER A 191 30.33 -4.21 27.45
N PHE A 192 30.79 -2.96 27.47
CA PHE A 192 32.18 -2.58 27.77
C PHE A 192 32.50 -2.70 29.25
N PHE A 193 31.54 -2.43 30.14
CA PHE A 193 31.76 -2.52 31.60
C PHE A 193 31.74 -3.97 32.12
N SER A 194 31.15 -4.93 31.42
CA SER A 194 31.10 -6.32 31.87
C SER A 194 32.36 -7.15 31.55
N ILE A 195 33.34 -6.61 30.82
CA ILE A 195 34.58 -7.31 30.46
C ILE A 195 35.75 -6.94 31.38
N THR A 196 35.57 -6.01 32.32
CA THR A 196 36.66 -5.45 33.16
C THR A 196 36.58 -5.85 34.63
N ILE A 197 35.92 -6.99 34.99
CA ILE A 197 35.95 -7.55 36.34
C ILE A 197 36.45 -8.98 36.32
#